data_a4bebd029bb70737d6b349bdd2290450
#
_entry.id   a4bebd029bb70737d6b349bdd2290450
#
_cell.length_a   1.000
_cell.length_b   1.000
_cell.length_c   1.000
_cell.angle_alpha   90.00
_cell.angle_beta   90.00
_cell.angle_gamma   90.00
#
_symmetry.space_group_name_H-M   'P 1'
#
loop_
_entity.id
_entity.type
_entity.pdbx_description
1 polymer ?
#
loop_
_entity_poly.entity_id
_entity_poly.type
_entity_poly.pdbx_seq_one_letter_code
_entity_poly.pdbx_strand_id
1 'polypeptide(L)'
;FKGKILGLTGTPPKDDFSSKAVMVNKYCPIKYRFTVDQATDSNILNNYRIIVHQLQLSKQPTLKKTKKNGGYWYTTELKDYNYVSSRVAEAQSPKQKQFAAIMRMRALMEYNTKELYVKSLTTKLKSKCIIFANTQKQADKLCKHSYHSGNKLSEDNLELFSDGRIDQLSCVLQLSEGVSIPNLKEGIIMHAYGNERKSSQRIGRLLRLNPSDTATCHILCYKGTQDEVWVDKALKDFDETKIKYYNPLKN
;
A
#
# COMPACT_ATOMS: atom_id res chain seq x y z
N PHE A 1 4.10 -35.43 -16.85
CA PHE A 1 5.39 -34.91 -16.35
C PHE A 1 5.93 -35.87 -15.29
N LYS A 2 7.11 -36.44 -15.51
CA LYS A 2 7.74 -37.41 -14.58
C LYS A 2 8.86 -36.80 -13.73
N GLY A 3 8.97 -35.47 -13.69
CA GLY A 3 10.03 -34.75 -12.97
C GLY A 3 9.63 -34.31 -11.56
N LYS A 4 10.62 -33.94 -10.75
CA LYS A 4 10.40 -33.28 -9.46
C LYS A 4 9.94 -31.83 -9.69
N ILE A 5 8.94 -31.37 -8.94
CA ILE A 5 8.42 -29.99 -9.01
C ILE A 5 8.85 -29.26 -7.75
N LEU A 6 9.52 -28.12 -7.90
CA LEU A 6 9.77 -27.15 -6.83
C LEU A 6 8.90 -25.90 -7.06
N GLY A 7 8.01 -25.63 -6.15
CA GLY A 7 7.20 -24.41 -6.16
C GLY A 7 7.66 -23.43 -5.09
N LEU A 8 7.94 -22.18 -5.47
CA LEU A 8 8.25 -21.09 -4.56
C LEU A 8 7.17 -20.01 -4.66
N THR A 9 6.62 -19.58 -3.54
CA THR A 9 5.61 -18.51 -3.50
C THR A 9 5.70 -17.72 -2.20
N GLY A 10 5.71 -16.40 -2.27
CA GLY A 10 5.56 -15.51 -1.11
C GLY A 10 4.11 -15.35 -0.63
N THR A 11 3.13 -15.98 -1.32
CA THR A 11 1.72 -15.86 -1.00
C THR A 11 1.00 -17.18 -1.23
N PRO A 12 1.21 -18.17 -0.34
CA PRO A 12 0.53 -19.46 -0.43
C PRO A 12 -0.99 -19.28 -0.28
N PRO A 13 -1.81 -20.22 -0.75
CA PRO A 13 -3.25 -20.21 -0.46
C PRO A 13 -3.47 -20.20 1.05
N LYS A 14 -4.38 -19.33 1.53
CA LYS A 14 -4.77 -19.25 2.96
C LYS A 14 -5.99 -20.11 3.28
N ASP A 15 -6.78 -20.44 2.27
CA ASP A 15 -8.00 -21.22 2.35
C ASP A 15 -7.77 -22.57 1.68
N ASP A 16 -7.88 -23.64 2.45
CA ASP A 16 -7.62 -25.00 1.98
C ASP A 16 -8.68 -25.52 0.98
N PHE A 17 -9.84 -24.85 0.89
CA PHE A 17 -10.94 -25.23 0.00
C PHE A 17 -10.97 -24.43 -1.31
N SER A 18 -10.14 -23.42 -1.47
CA SER A 18 -10.08 -22.67 -2.73
C SER A 18 -9.56 -23.54 -3.87
N SER A 19 -10.02 -23.31 -5.10
CA SER A 19 -9.53 -24.03 -6.29
C SER A 19 -8.00 -23.97 -6.41
N LYS A 20 -7.41 -22.87 -5.99
CA LYS A 20 -5.95 -22.69 -5.96
C LYS A 20 -5.28 -23.57 -4.89
N ALA A 21 -5.86 -23.66 -3.70
CA ALA A 21 -5.35 -24.51 -2.63
C ALA A 21 -5.43 -25.99 -3.02
N VAL A 22 -6.56 -26.42 -3.59
CA VAL A 22 -6.74 -27.78 -4.10
C VAL A 22 -5.68 -28.13 -5.16
N MET A 23 -5.41 -27.22 -6.11
CA MET A 23 -4.34 -27.42 -7.09
C MET A 23 -2.94 -27.52 -6.45
N VAL A 24 -2.63 -26.59 -5.54
CA VAL A 24 -1.33 -26.59 -4.84
C VAL A 24 -1.17 -27.88 -4.04
N ASN A 25 -2.15 -28.27 -3.25
CA ASN A 25 -2.08 -29.48 -2.43
C ASN A 25 -1.96 -30.77 -3.27
N LYS A 26 -2.58 -30.80 -4.46
CA LYS A 26 -2.51 -31.94 -5.37
C LYS A 26 -1.16 -32.09 -6.07
N TYR A 27 -0.58 -30.99 -6.58
CA TYR A 27 0.58 -31.05 -7.46
C TYR A 27 1.89 -30.63 -6.80
N CYS A 28 1.85 -29.73 -5.82
CA CYS A 28 3.02 -29.21 -5.14
C CYS A 28 2.66 -28.81 -3.70
N PRO A 29 2.39 -29.79 -2.81
CA PRO A 29 1.98 -29.49 -1.44
C PRO A 29 3.03 -28.70 -0.71
N ILE A 30 2.59 -27.74 0.14
CA ILE A 30 3.50 -26.89 0.92
C ILE A 30 4.23 -27.75 1.93
N LYS A 31 5.54 -27.88 1.76
CA LYS A 31 6.41 -28.66 2.65
C LYS A 31 7.14 -27.82 3.68
N TYR A 32 7.37 -26.54 3.36
CA TYR A 32 8.09 -25.63 4.23
C TYR A 32 7.53 -24.22 4.12
N ARG A 33 7.47 -23.52 5.24
CA ARG A 33 7.12 -22.09 5.32
C ARG A 33 8.24 -21.36 6.03
N PHE A 34 8.66 -20.23 5.44
CA PHE A 34 9.65 -19.34 6.00
C PHE A 34 9.06 -17.93 6.04
N THR A 35 8.84 -17.42 7.25
CA THR A 35 8.19 -16.12 7.44
C THR A 35 9.18 -14.97 7.33
N VAL A 36 8.66 -13.73 7.18
CA VAL A 36 9.47 -12.51 7.18
C VAL A 36 10.24 -12.38 8.49
N ASP A 37 9.60 -12.67 9.63
CA ASP A 37 10.23 -12.56 10.94
C ASP A 37 11.34 -13.60 11.10
N GLN A 38 11.13 -14.85 10.70
CA GLN A 38 12.19 -15.87 10.69
C GLN A 38 13.38 -15.45 9.82
N ALA A 39 13.12 -14.83 8.67
CA ALA A 39 14.19 -14.32 7.80
C ALA A 39 14.94 -13.14 8.43
N THR A 40 14.23 -12.28 9.17
CA THR A 40 14.83 -11.17 9.93
C THR A 40 15.68 -11.69 11.09
N ASP A 41 15.15 -12.62 11.87
CA ASP A 41 15.84 -13.22 13.02
C ASP A 41 17.09 -14.03 12.59
N SER A 42 17.05 -14.57 11.38
CA SER A 42 18.19 -15.26 10.75
C SER A 42 19.18 -14.31 10.03
N ASN A 43 19.02 -12.99 10.15
CA ASN A 43 19.84 -11.97 9.47
C ASN A 43 19.86 -12.10 7.94
N ILE A 44 18.84 -12.71 7.33
CA ILE A 44 18.67 -12.79 5.87
C ILE A 44 17.99 -11.52 5.35
N LEU A 45 17.05 -10.97 6.13
CA LEU A 45 16.43 -9.67 5.88
C LEU A 45 16.85 -8.69 6.98
N ASN A 46 16.84 -7.40 6.65
CA ASN A 46 17.05 -6.33 7.62
C ASN A 46 15.90 -6.26 8.64
N ASN A 47 16.17 -5.67 9.80
CA ASN A 47 15.14 -5.35 10.76
C ASN A 47 14.14 -4.32 10.19
N TYR A 48 12.92 -4.29 10.70
CA TYR A 48 11.89 -3.39 10.19
C TYR A 48 11.02 -2.81 11.32
N ARG A 49 10.40 -1.68 11.01
CA ARG A 49 9.39 -1.04 11.82
C ARG A 49 8.26 -0.57 10.91
N ILE A 50 7.02 -0.80 11.33
CA ILE A 50 5.83 -0.34 10.63
C ILE A 50 5.16 0.74 11.47
N ILE A 51 4.87 1.88 10.86
CA ILE A 51 4.15 2.99 11.49
C ILE A 51 2.84 3.20 10.73
N VAL A 52 1.72 2.89 11.37
CA VAL A 52 0.39 3.10 10.80
C VAL A 52 -0.10 4.49 11.19
N HIS A 53 -0.23 5.38 10.22
CA HIS A 53 -0.73 6.73 10.40
C HIS A 53 -2.26 6.74 10.25
N GLN A 54 -2.97 6.87 11.37
CA GLN A 54 -4.43 6.90 11.43
C GLN A 54 -4.94 8.33 11.24
N LEU A 55 -5.29 8.69 10.02
CA LEU A 55 -5.81 10.01 9.66
C LEU A 55 -7.32 10.09 9.84
N GLN A 56 -7.85 11.30 9.99
CA GLN A 56 -9.28 11.55 10.00
C GLN A 56 -9.73 12.05 8.64
N LEU A 57 -10.93 11.64 8.21
CA LEU A 57 -11.56 12.21 7.03
C LEU A 57 -11.87 13.70 7.25
N SER A 58 -11.52 14.55 6.29
CA SER A 58 -11.72 15.98 6.39
C SER A 58 -13.21 16.34 6.52
N LYS A 59 -13.50 17.25 7.46
CA LYS A 59 -14.82 17.87 7.63
C LYS A 59 -14.94 19.20 6.86
N GLN A 60 -13.87 19.62 6.18
CA GLN A 60 -13.89 20.84 5.35
C GLN A 60 -14.50 20.55 3.97
N PRO A 61 -15.35 21.44 3.42
CA PRO A 61 -16.01 21.22 2.14
C PRO A 61 -15.09 21.54 0.95
N THR A 62 -13.98 20.80 0.86
CA THR A 62 -12.95 20.99 -0.19
C THR A 62 -13.06 20.01 -1.34
N LEU A 63 -13.86 18.93 -1.18
CA LEU A 63 -14.01 17.89 -2.19
C LEU A 63 -15.00 18.34 -3.28
N LYS A 64 -14.49 18.63 -4.48
CA LYS A 64 -15.29 19.02 -5.65
C LYS A 64 -15.91 17.78 -6.30
N LYS A 65 -17.23 17.79 -6.47
CA LYS A 65 -18.01 16.75 -7.16
C LYS A 65 -18.74 17.34 -8.36
N THR A 66 -18.78 16.61 -9.46
CA THR A 66 -19.49 17.02 -10.70
C THR A 66 -20.90 16.46 -10.72
N LYS A 67 -21.88 17.30 -11.08
CA LYS A 67 -23.27 16.90 -11.31
C LYS A 67 -23.42 16.31 -12.71
N LYS A 68 -24.45 15.49 -12.91
CA LYS A 68 -24.76 14.90 -14.22
C LYS A 68 -25.01 15.93 -15.33
N ASN A 69 -25.50 17.12 -14.96
CA ASN A 69 -25.79 18.24 -15.87
C ASN A 69 -24.62 19.21 -16.08
N GLY A 70 -23.38 18.82 -15.72
CA GLY A 70 -22.18 19.62 -15.92
C GLY A 70 -21.86 20.63 -14.81
N GLY A 71 -22.75 20.86 -13.84
CA GLY A 71 -22.47 21.68 -12.66
C GLY A 71 -21.59 20.96 -11.65
N TYR A 72 -21.14 21.68 -10.62
CA TYR A 72 -20.38 21.11 -9.52
C TYR A 72 -20.90 21.58 -8.16
N TRP A 73 -20.54 20.84 -7.10
CA TRP A 73 -20.73 21.26 -5.71
C TRP A 73 -19.54 20.82 -4.87
N TYR A 74 -19.40 21.40 -3.71
CA TYR A 74 -18.40 21.02 -2.74
C TYR A 74 -19.02 20.19 -1.61
N THR A 75 -18.28 19.18 -1.16
CA THR A 75 -18.63 18.34 -0.02
C THR A 75 -17.40 18.06 0.84
N THR A 76 -17.57 17.38 1.97
CA THR A 76 -16.47 16.96 2.82
C THR A 76 -16.11 15.51 2.53
N GLU A 77 -14.86 15.09 2.80
CA GLU A 77 -14.46 13.68 2.68
C GLU A 77 -15.33 12.77 3.56
N LEU A 78 -15.67 13.22 4.79
CA LEU A 78 -16.51 12.45 5.71
C LEU A 78 -17.94 12.25 5.16
N LYS A 79 -18.58 13.31 4.65
CA LYS A 79 -19.92 13.19 4.07
C LYS A 79 -19.95 12.30 2.84
N ASP A 80 -18.94 12.44 1.97
CA ASP A 80 -18.81 11.61 0.77
C ASP A 80 -18.56 10.14 1.13
N TYR A 81 -17.69 9.87 2.10
CA TYR A 81 -17.44 8.51 2.58
C TYR A 81 -18.70 7.85 3.16
N ASN A 82 -19.45 8.57 3.98
CA ASN A 82 -20.70 8.07 4.55
C ASN A 82 -21.71 7.73 3.44
N TYR A 83 -21.83 8.60 2.44
CA TYR A 83 -22.71 8.36 1.29
C TYR A 83 -22.29 7.10 0.50
N VAL A 84 -21.01 6.97 0.12
CA VAL A 84 -20.58 5.78 -0.65
C VAL A 84 -20.61 4.50 0.19
N SER A 85 -20.50 4.61 1.52
CA SER A 85 -20.60 3.47 2.43
C SER A 85 -22.05 3.02 2.61
N SER A 86 -23.03 3.95 2.70
CA SER A 86 -24.46 3.59 2.75
C SER A 86 -24.88 2.84 1.48
N ARG A 87 -24.35 3.23 0.30
CA ARG A 87 -24.60 2.51 -0.97
C ARG A 87 -24.13 1.06 -0.96
N VAL A 88 -23.08 0.73 -0.19
CA VAL A 88 -22.63 -0.66 -0.01
C VAL A 88 -23.59 -1.44 0.88
N ALA A 89 -24.11 -0.80 1.94
CA ALA A 89 -25.05 -1.42 2.88
C ALA A 89 -26.44 -1.64 2.24
N GLU A 90 -26.91 -0.68 1.44
CA GLU A 90 -28.24 -0.69 0.78
C GLU A 90 -28.30 -1.55 -0.49
N ALA A 91 -27.17 -2.11 -0.94
CA ALA A 91 -27.11 -2.87 -2.18
C ALA A 91 -27.94 -4.15 -2.13
N GLN A 92 -28.91 -4.29 -3.06
CA GLN A 92 -29.87 -5.37 -3.14
C GLN A 92 -29.31 -6.65 -3.81
N SER A 93 -28.22 -6.56 -4.55
CA SER A 93 -27.61 -7.70 -5.25
C SER A 93 -26.09 -7.74 -5.07
N PRO A 94 -25.46 -8.93 -5.22
CA PRO A 94 -24.01 -9.07 -5.17
C PRO A 94 -23.28 -8.14 -6.15
N LYS A 95 -23.81 -7.97 -7.37
CA LYS A 95 -23.24 -7.09 -8.40
C LYS A 95 -23.31 -5.62 -8.00
N GLN A 96 -24.42 -5.17 -7.45
CA GLN A 96 -24.57 -3.80 -6.92
C GLN A 96 -23.62 -3.57 -5.75
N LYS A 97 -23.50 -4.52 -4.82
CA LYS A 97 -22.59 -4.45 -3.67
C LYS A 97 -21.15 -4.35 -4.12
N GLN A 98 -20.73 -5.14 -5.09
CA GLN A 98 -19.39 -5.08 -5.66
C GLN A 98 -19.10 -3.73 -6.30
N PHE A 99 -20.03 -3.20 -7.10
CA PHE A 99 -19.89 -1.88 -7.72
C PHE A 99 -19.78 -0.76 -6.67
N ALA A 100 -20.67 -0.76 -5.68
CA ALA A 100 -20.64 0.23 -4.59
C ALA A 100 -19.33 0.13 -3.78
N ALA A 101 -18.82 -1.06 -3.51
CA ALA A 101 -17.54 -1.26 -2.83
C ALA A 101 -16.35 -0.70 -3.64
N ILE A 102 -16.36 -0.85 -4.97
CA ILE A 102 -15.35 -0.24 -5.86
C ILE A 102 -15.45 1.28 -5.80
N MET A 103 -16.65 1.85 -5.81
CA MET A 103 -16.83 3.30 -5.70
C MET A 103 -16.31 3.83 -4.37
N ARG A 104 -16.59 3.15 -3.25
CA ARG A 104 -16.05 3.49 -1.93
C ARG A 104 -14.52 3.42 -1.90
N MET A 105 -13.95 2.38 -2.49
CA MET A 105 -12.50 2.25 -2.59
C MET A 105 -11.88 3.42 -3.38
N ARG A 106 -12.44 3.76 -4.55
CA ARG A 106 -11.97 4.89 -5.36
C ARG A 106 -12.07 6.21 -4.59
N ALA A 107 -13.18 6.46 -3.89
CA ALA A 107 -13.35 7.66 -3.07
C ALA A 107 -12.24 7.80 -2.02
N LEU A 108 -11.94 6.73 -1.26
CA LEU A 108 -10.84 6.71 -0.28
C LEU A 108 -9.47 6.99 -0.92
N MET A 109 -9.27 6.59 -2.18
CA MET A 109 -8.02 6.83 -2.91
C MET A 109 -7.88 8.28 -3.42
N GLU A 110 -9.00 8.96 -3.69
CA GLU A 110 -9.04 10.29 -4.28
C GLU A 110 -9.05 11.42 -3.25
N TYR A 111 -9.26 11.12 -1.96
CA TYR A 111 -9.29 12.14 -0.92
C TYR A 111 -7.93 12.79 -0.70
N ASN A 112 -7.93 14.10 -0.54
CA ASN A 112 -6.72 14.91 -0.48
C ASN A 112 -5.97 14.84 0.85
N THR A 113 -6.64 14.48 1.95
CA THR A 113 -6.02 14.50 3.29
C THR A 113 -4.74 13.66 3.34
N LYS A 114 -4.72 12.46 2.73
CA LYS A 114 -3.51 11.65 2.66
C LYS A 114 -2.40 12.29 1.83
N GLU A 115 -2.72 12.91 0.69
CA GLU A 115 -1.72 13.59 -0.14
C GLU A 115 -1.06 14.75 0.62
N LEU A 116 -1.84 15.58 1.31
CA LEU A 116 -1.35 16.68 2.13
C LEU A 116 -0.48 16.18 3.29
N TYR A 117 -0.93 15.10 3.95
CA TYR A 117 -0.18 14.50 5.04
C TYR A 117 1.16 13.93 4.58
N VAL A 118 1.21 13.21 3.46
CA VAL A 118 2.47 12.66 2.90
C VAL A 118 3.44 13.78 2.56
N LYS A 119 2.99 14.85 1.93
CA LYS A 119 3.83 16.01 1.66
C LYS A 119 4.48 16.58 2.94
N SER A 120 3.72 16.69 4.02
CA SER A 120 4.26 17.09 5.32
C SER A 120 5.16 16.03 5.96
N LEU A 121 4.86 14.75 5.77
CA LEU A 121 5.68 13.66 6.30
C LEU A 121 7.05 13.62 5.61
N THR A 122 7.07 13.69 4.28
CA THR A 122 8.29 13.59 3.47
C THR A 122 9.28 14.74 3.75
N THR A 123 8.82 15.93 4.15
CA THR A 123 9.72 17.01 4.56
C THR A 123 10.46 16.74 5.88
N LYS A 124 9.95 15.80 6.68
CA LYS A 124 10.55 15.42 7.97
C LYS A 124 11.48 14.22 7.86
N LEU A 125 11.37 13.43 6.78
CA LEU A 125 12.22 12.28 6.53
C LEU A 125 13.57 12.76 6.00
N LYS A 126 14.64 12.25 6.61
CA LYS A 126 16.03 12.58 6.23
C LYS A 126 16.69 11.48 5.41
N SER A 127 16.01 10.36 5.26
CA SER A 127 16.53 9.20 4.56
C SER A 127 15.88 9.06 3.18
N LYS A 128 16.55 8.33 2.31
CA LYS A 128 16.01 7.95 1.00
C LYS A 128 14.64 7.27 1.18
N CYS A 129 13.62 7.81 0.50
CA CYS A 129 12.22 7.41 0.69
C CYS A 129 11.53 7.09 -0.63
N ILE A 130 10.80 5.97 -0.66
CA ILE A 130 9.92 5.63 -1.77
C ILE A 130 8.44 5.78 -1.37
N ILE A 131 7.63 6.36 -2.28
CA ILE A 131 6.19 6.60 -2.05
C ILE A 131 5.37 5.76 -3.01
N PHE A 132 4.63 4.78 -2.50
CA PHE A 132 3.73 3.94 -3.29
C PHE A 132 2.36 4.61 -3.42
N ALA A 133 2.13 5.25 -4.56
CA ALA A 133 0.86 5.85 -4.94
C ALA A 133 -0.10 4.82 -5.58
N ASN A 134 -1.36 5.19 -5.78
CA ASN A 134 -2.35 4.34 -6.44
C ASN A 134 -2.55 4.66 -7.91
N THR A 135 -2.36 5.92 -8.29
CA THR A 135 -2.54 6.41 -9.66
C THR A 135 -1.34 7.21 -10.10
N GLN A 136 -1.11 7.26 -11.41
CA GLN A 136 -0.04 8.07 -12.02
C GLN A 136 -0.17 9.54 -11.61
N LYS A 137 -1.38 10.10 -11.71
CA LYS A 137 -1.68 11.48 -11.29
C LYS A 137 -1.36 11.72 -9.82
N GLN A 138 -1.58 10.74 -8.94
CA GLN A 138 -1.23 10.86 -7.53
C GLN A 138 0.29 10.82 -7.35
N ALA A 139 0.99 9.94 -8.05
CA ALA A 139 2.46 9.88 -8.01
C ALA A 139 3.09 11.22 -8.41
N ASP A 140 2.65 11.80 -9.54
CA ASP A 140 3.15 13.08 -10.03
C ASP A 140 2.89 14.25 -9.08
N LYS A 141 1.79 14.19 -8.31
CA LYS A 141 1.48 15.22 -7.31
C LYS A 141 2.31 15.10 -6.02
N LEU A 142 2.74 13.88 -5.67
CA LEU A 142 3.43 13.61 -4.40
C LEU A 142 4.92 13.91 -4.46
N CYS A 143 5.54 13.69 -5.61
CA CYS A 143 6.97 13.89 -5.80
C CYS A 143 7.26 14.45 -7.19
N LYS A 144 8.29 15.29 -7.31
CA LYS A 144 8.79 15.80 -8.59
C LYS A 144 9.27 14.66 -9.50
N HIS A 145 9.84 13.61 -8.91
CA HIS A 145 10.35 12.45 -9.61
C HIS A 145 9.39 11.27 -9.41
N SER A 146 8.75 10.84 -10.50
CA SER A 146 7.80 9.73 -10.47
C SER A 146 8.24 8.60 -11.40
N TYR A 147 7.88 7.37 -11.01
CA TYR A 147 8.13 6.15 -11.77
C TYR A 147 6.81 5.45 -12.10
N HIS A 148 6.38 5.54 -13.34
CA HIS A 148 5.19 4.88 -13.86
C HIS A 148 5.17 4.90 -15.39
N SER A 149 4.37 4.04 -16.02
CA SER A 149 4.34 3.85 -17.48
C SER A 149 3.94 5.09 -18.30
N GLY A 150 3.31 6.09 -17.69
CA GLY A 150 2.93 7.35 -18.35
C GLY A 150 4.01 8.43 -18.28
N ASN A 151 5.06 8.24 -17.50
CA ASN A 151 6.16 9.21 -17.39
C ASN A 151 7.35 8.77 -18.27
N LYS A 152 7.69 9.55 -19.27
CA LYS A 152 8.82 9.26 -20.20
C LYS A 152 10.19 9.25 -19.49
N LEU A 153 10.32 9.93 -18.35
CA LEU A 153 11.55 10.01 -17.56
C LEU A 153 11.60 8.96 -16.44
N SER A 154 10.73 7.95 -16.46
CA SER A 154 10.63 6.96 -15.39
C SER A 154 11.95 6.26 -15.12
N GLU A 155 12.61 5.76 -16.13
CA GLU A 155 13.88 5.04 -15.99
C GLU A 155 15.00 5.98 -15.50
N ASP A 156 15.09 7.19 -16.04
CA ASP A 156 16.04 8.22 -15.59
C ASP A 156 15.82 8.58 -14.10
N ASN A 157 14.55 8.74 -13.70
CA ASN A 157 14.19 9.03 -12.31
C ASN A 157 14.58 7.86 -11.38
N LEU A 158 14.41 6.63 -11.82
CA LEU A 158 14.80 5.45 -11.06
C LEU A 158 16.32 5.35 -10.93
N GLU A 159 17.07 5.63 -11.98
CA GLU A 159 18.53 5.68 -11.96
C GLU A 159 19.03 6.78 -11.01
N LEU A 160 18.53 8.01 -11.12
CA LEU A 160 18.84 9.12 -10.20
C LEU A 160 18.57 8.74 -8.73
N PHE A 161 17.45 8.03 -8.48
CA PHE A 161 17.11 7.57 -7.15
C PHE A 161 18.03 6.44 -6.67
N SER A 162 18.37 5.49 -7.53
CA SER A 162 19.29 4.39 -7.20
C SER A 162 20.68 4.91 -6.86
N ASP A 163 21.18 5.86 -7.63
CA ASP A 163 22.49 6.49 -7.44
C ASP A 163 22.55 7.45 -6.24
N GLY A 164 21.42 7.76 -5.61
CA GLY A 164 21.36 8.69 -4.48
C GLY A 164 21.47 10.17 -4.89
N ARG A 165 21.25 10.49 -6.16
CA ARG A 165 21.19 11.87 -6.66
C ARG A 165 19.87 12.55 -6.32
N ILE A 166 18.84 11.77 -5.98
CA ILE A 166 17.57 12.21 -5.41
C ILE A 166 17.19 11.31 -4.24
N ASP A 167 16.54 11.88 -3.22
CA ASP A 167 16.18 11.19 -1.99
C ASP A 167 14.71 10.71 -1.95
N GLN A 168 13.90 11.14 -2.91
CA GLN A 168 12.48 10.81 -2.95
C GLN A 168 12.06 10.40 -4.35
N LEU A 169 11.32 9.27 -4.43
CA LEU A 169 10.70 8.77 -5.64
C LEU A 169 9.27 8.33 -5.35
N SER A 170 8.31 8.79 -6.13
CA SER A 170 6.96 8.24 -6.10
C SER A 170 6.78 7.18 -7.21
N CYS A 171 6.06 6.10 -6.93
CA CYS A 171 5.80 5.08 -7.93
C CYS A 171 4.35 4.54 -7.86
N VAL A 172 3.86 4.03 -8.98
CA VAL A 172 2.57 3.36 -9.09
C VAL A 172 2.80 1.87 -9.25
N LEU A 173 2.35 1.06 -8.28
CA LEU A 173 2.22 -0.41 -8.30
C LEU A 173 3.45 -1.25 -8.67
N GLN A 174 4.38 -0.76 -9.46
CA GLN A 174 5.46 -1.54 -10.03
C GLN A 174 6.80 -0.79 -9.94
N LEU A 175 7.48 -0.95 -8.85
CA LEU A 175 8.91 -1.12 -9.03
C LEU A 175 9.07 -2.53 -9.58
N SER A 176 9.61 -2.62 -10.80
CA SER A 176 9.82 -3.88 -11.50
C SER A 176 10.44 -4.92 -10.56
N GLU A 177 9.99 -6.15 -10.67
CA GLU A 177 10.58 -7.27 -9.97
C GLU A 177 12.09 -7.28 -10.29
N GLY A 178 12.93 -7.24 -9.27
CA GLY A 178 14.38 -7.30 -9.43
C GLY A 178 15.18 -6.02 -9.20
N VAL A 179 14.56 -4.84 -9.08
CA VAL A 179 15.30 -3.61 -8.76
C VAL A 179 15.67 -3.58 -7.28
N SER A 180 16.96 -3.60 -6.98
CA SER A 180 17.51 -3.32 -5.65
C SER A 180 17.87 -1.85 -5.57
N ILE A 181 17.33 -1.12 -4.60
CA ILE A 181 17.62 0.30 -4.40
C ILE A 181 18.53 0.43 -3.19
N PRO A 182 19.80 0.81 -3.39
CA PRO A 182 20.74 0.98 -2.29
C PRO A 182 20.31 2.07 -1.31
N ASN A 183 20.53 1.83 -0.01
CA ASN A 183 20.26 2.77 1.08
C ASN A 183 18.80 3.24 1.19
N LEU A 184 17.84 2.47 0.70
CA LEU A 184 16.42 2.73 0.88
C LEU A 184 16.03 2.38 2.32
N LYS A 185 15.70 3.39 3.15
CA LYS A 185 15.36 3.20 4.58
C LYS A 185 13.91 3.50 4.91
N GLU A 186 13.24 4.29 4.08
CA GLU A 186 11.87 4.73 4.32
C GLU A 186 10.96 4.36 3.14
N GLY A 187 9.77 3.89 3.45
CA GLY A 187 8.75 3.65 2.44
C GLY A 187 7.38 4.12 2.92
N ILE A 188 6.64 4.80 2.05
CA ILE A 188 5.29 5.27 2.34
C ILE A 188 4.29 4.52 1.46
N ILE A 189 3.33 3.85 2.07
CA ILE A 189 2.22 3.19 1.40
C ILE A 189 0.97 4.05 1.57
N MET A 190 0.52 4.70 0.50
CA MET A 190 -0.66 5.57 0.51
C MET A 190 -1.95 4.82 0.85
N HIS A 191 -2.07 3.58 0.40
CA HIS A 191 -3.25 2.74 0.65
C HIS A 191 -2.86 1.28 0.73
N ALA A 192 -3.28 0.62 1.81
CA ALA A 192 -3.31 -0.83 1.88
C ALA A 192 -4.55 -1.30 1.12
N TYR A 193 -4.38 -2.07 0.08
CA TYR A 193 -5.52 -2.69 -0.60
C TYR A 193 -6.05 -3.85 0.24
N GLY A 194 -7.33 -4.17 0.10
CA GLY A 194 -7.90 -5.41 0.64
C GLY A 194 -7.26 -6.70 0.11
N ASN A 195 -6.26 -6.57 -0.75
CA ASN A 195 -5.41 -7.66 -1.22
C ASN A 195 -4.09 -7.65 -0.41
N GLU A 196 -4.04 -8.47 0.61
CA GLU A 196 -2.88 -8.69 1.50
C GLU A 196 -1.59 -8.89 0.71
N ARG A 197 -1.65 -9.61 -0.41
CA ARG A 197 -0.51 -9.89 -1.28
C ARG A 197 0.21 -8.63 -1.76
N LYS A 198 -0.54 -7.60 -2.20
CA LYS A 198 0.07 -6.38 -2.74
C LYS A 198 0.76 -5.56 -1.65
N SER A 199 0.15 -5.48 -0.46
CA SER A 199 0.73 -4.73 0.66
C SER A 199 1.96 -5.42 1.22
N SER A 200 1.90 -6.74 1.43
CA SER A 200 3.05 -7.54 1.89
C SER A 200 4.22 -7.50 0.91
N GLN A 201 3.94 -7.53 -0.40
CA GLN A 201 4.99 -7.39 -1.42
C GLN A 201 5.67 -6.02 -1.39
N ARG A 202 4.92 -4.92 -1.15
CA ARG A 202 5.49 -3.58 -1.03
C ARG A 202 6.36 -3.46 0.22
N ILE A 203 5.87 -3.93 1.36
CA ILE A 203 6.64 -3.98 2.61
C ILE A 203 7.90 -4.83 2.39
N GLY A 204 7.77 -6.03 1.83
CA GLY A 204 8.88 -6.93 1.55
C GLY A 204 9.97 -6.36 0.63
N ARG A 205 9.65 -5.35 -0.18
CA ARG A 205 10.66 -4.65 -1.00
C ARG A 205 11.53 -3.69 -0.19
N LEU A 206 10.96 -3.12 0.87
CA LEU A 206 11.70 -2.28 1.82
C LEU A 206 12.65 -3.11 2.70
N LEU A 207 12.35 -4.40 2.86
CA LEU A 207 13.10 -5.31 3.72
C LEU A 207 14.36 -5.94 3.07
N ARG A 208 14.74 -5.52 1.88
CA ARG A 208 15.93 -6.05 1.16
C ARG A 208 17.20 -5.26 1.40
N LEU A 209 17.27 -4.54 2.50
CA LEU A 209 18.45 -3.74 2.86
C LEU A 209 19.52 -4.60 3.50
N ASN A 210 20.68 -3.99 3.72
CA ASN A 210 21.75 -4.55 4.51
C ASN A 210 21.21 -5.04 5.87
N PRO A 211 21.49 -6.26 6.34
CA PRO A 211 21.02 -6.80 7.62
C PRO A 211 21.26 -5.92 8.84
N SER A 212 22.28 -5.04 8.79
CA SER A 212 22.58 -4.07 9.85
C SER A 212 21.63 -2.86 9.90
N ASP A 213 20.82 -2.63 8.87
CA ASP A 213 19.93 -1.49 8.76
C ASP A 213 18.50 -1.81 9.25
N THR A 214 17.76 -0.79 9.67
CA THR A 214 16.33 -0.91 9.98
C THR A 214 15.52 -0.13 8.96
N ALA A 215 14.60 -0.80 8.26
CA ALA A 215 13.66 -0.16 7.36
C ALA A 215 12.42 0.34 8.12
N THR A 216 11.94 1.53 7.78
CA THR A 216 10.68 2.06 8.30
C THR A 216 9.63 2.09 7.20
N CYS A 217 8.52 1.40 7.42
CA CYS A 217 7.37 1.42 6.52
C CYS A 217 6.24 2.26 7.13
N HIS A 218 5.91 3.37 6.49
CA HIS A 218 4.77 4.22 6.84
C HIS A 218 3.55 3.80 6.04
N ILE A 219 2.47 3.41 6.73
CA ILE A 219 1.20 3.03 6.10
C ILE A 219 0.14 4.03 6.52
N LEU A 220 -0.58 4.61 5.55
CA LEU A 220 -1.63 5.57 5.82
C LEU A 220 -3.00 4.92 5.74
N CYS A 221 -3.86 5.18 6.73
CA CYS A 221 -5.27 4.80 6.68
C CYS A 221 -6.16 5.91 7.23
N TYR A 222 -7.42 5.91 6.80
CA TYR A 222 -8.45 6.69 7.43
C TYR A 222 -9.08 5.89 8.57
N LYS A 223 -8.93 6.39 9.80
CA LYS A 223 -9.47 5.75 11.01
C LYS A 223 -10.99 5.63 10.96
N GLY A 224 -11.54 4.50 11.40
CA GLY A 224 -12.98 4.22 11.41
C GLY A 224 -13.56 3.96 10.03
N THR A 225 -12.72 3.65 9.03
CA THR A 225 -13.17 3.39 7.66
C THR A 225 -12.78 2.00 7.17
N GLN A 226 -13.24 1.64 5.97
CA GLN A 226 -12.81 0.41 5.30
C GLN A 226 -11.29 0.36 5.05
N ASP A 227 -10.64 1.49 4.99
CA ASP A 227 -9.20 1.60 4.77
C ASP A 227 -8.41 1.04 5.97
N GLU A 228 -8.87 1.31 7.20
CA GLU A 228 -8.30 0.72 8.42
C GLU A 228 -8.44 -0.81 8.42
N VAL A 229 -9.61 -1.32 8.06
CA VAL A 229 -9.84 -2.78 7.94
C VAL A 229 -8.89 -3.42 6.92
N TRP A 230 -8.54 -2.72 5.84
CA TRP A 230 -7.57 -3.23 4.86
C TRP A 230 -6.14 -3.21 5.41
N VAL A 231 -5.78 -2.20 6.21
CA VAL A 231 -4.47 -2.15 6.87
C VAL A 231 -4.33 -3.30 7.86
N ASP A 232 -5.33 -3.53 8.72
CA ASP A 232 -5.30 -4.63 9.70
C ASP A 232 -5.14 -5.99 9.01
N LYS A 233 -5.85 -6.20 7.90
CA LYS A 233 -5.68 -7.42 7.09
C LYS A 233 -4.28 -7.54 6.48
N ALA A 234 -3.71 -6.42 6.01
CA ALA A 234 -2.40 -6.42 5.38
C ALA A 234 -1.27 -6.71 6.37
N LEU A 235 -1.48 -6.38 7.63
CA LEU A 235 -0.48 -6.52 8.70
C LEU A 235 -0.60 -7.82 9.51
N LYS A 236 -1.61 -8.62 9.27
CA LYS A 236 -1.92 -9.84 10.04
C LYS A 236 -0.75 -10.83 10.18
N ASP A 237 0.14 -10.88 9.20
CA ASP A 237 1.26 -11.83 9.14
C ASP A 237 2.60 -11.19 9.60
N PHE A 238 2.58 -9.98 10.15
CA PHE A 238 3.75 -9.27 10.67
C PHE A 238 3.76 -9.26 12.20
N ASP A 239 4.94 -9.19 12.78
CA ASP A 239 5.16 -9.11 14.22
C ASP A 239 4.53 -7.81 14.79
N GLU A 240 3.53 -7.97 15.66
CA GLU A 240 2.80 -6.85 16.26
C GLU A 240 3.70 -5.93 17.09
N THR A 241 4.80 -6.43 17.64
CA THR A 241 5.76 -5.63 18.42
C THR A 241 6.51 -4.61 17.57
N LYS A 242 6.59 -4.86 16.25
CA LYS A 242 7.22 -3.99 15.25
C LYS A 242 6.23 -2.99 14.63
N ILE A 243 4.94 -3.05 15.02
CA ILE A 243 3.88 -2.19 14.49
C ILE A 243 3.52 -1.11 15.51
N LYS A 244 3.55 0.15 15.09
CA LYS A 244 3.12 1.30 15.90
C LYS A 244 2.00 2.05 15.21
N TYR A 245 0.95 2.37 15.96
CA TYR A 245 -0.16 3.21 15.49
C TYR A 245 0.08 4.65 15.94
N TYR A 246 0.04 5.57 15.00
CA TYR A 246 0.23 7.00 15.23
C TYR A 246 -1.00 7.78 14.78
N ASN A 247 -1.55 8.60 15.68
CA ASN A 247 -2.68 9.48 15.38
C ASN A 247 -2.21 10.94 15.42
N PRO A 248 -2.08 11.63 14.28
CA PRO A 248 -1.53 12.99 14.22
C PRO A 248 -2.40 14.07 14.88
N LEU A 249 -3.66 13.77 15.26
CA LEU A 249 -4.54 14.70 15.95
C LEU A 249 -4.52 14.54 17.47
N LYS A 250 -3.78 13.57 18.00
CA LYS A 250 -3.69 13.31 19.45
C LYS A 250 -2.34 13.72 20.05
N ASN A 251 -1.44 14.27 19.21
CA ASN A 251 -0.10 14.71 19.62
C ASN A 251 0.07 16.20 19.29
#